data_ee1bea78dfc222bb7c1b0084d9b0a128
#
_entry.id   ee1bea78dfc222bb7c1b0084d9b0a128
#
_cell.length_a   1.000
_cell.length_b   1.000
_cell.length_c   1.000
_cell.angle_alpha   90.00
_cell.angle_beta   90.00
_cell.angle_gamma   90.00
#
_symmetry.space_group_name_H-M   'P 1'
#
loop_
_entity.id
_entity.type
_entity.pdbx_description
1 polymer ?
#
loop_
_entity_poly.entity_id
_entity_poly.type
_entity_poly.pdbx_seq_one_letter_code
_entity_poly.pdbx_strand_id
1 'polypeptide(L)'
;GKGVTIGEVNGRKVVYITSPAFFLTALDLETGHPLEGFGSPVPIDGFPDTGVVDLLADLGHPYDPYEGLPLERGYITSSSPPIVVNDVIIVGNSAEQGYHQSRIENVPGDILGYDARSGEFLWKFNVLPQPGEYGHETWENDAWQYTGDISSWAPISADPELDLVYIPTNGVTIDYYGGHHPGDN
;
A
#
# COMPACT_ATOMS: atom_id res chain seq x y z
N GLY A 1 -4.13 12.18 1.76
CA GLY A 1 -5.11 11.09 1.92
C GLY A 1 -6.52 11.54 1.60
N LYS A 2 -7.36 10.62 1.12
CA LYS A 2 -8.76 10.91 0.74
C LYS A 2 -9.75 10.48 1.82
N GLY A 3 -9.30 10.14 3.00
CA GLY A 3 -10.16 9.72 4.10
C GLY A 3 -9.41 9.00 5.20
N VAL A 4 -10.19 8.57 6.18
CA VAL A 4 -9.73 7.77 7.32
C VAL A 4 -10.66 6.58 7.50
N THR A 5 -10.19 5.56 8.20
CA THR A 5 -11.01 4.44 8.63
C THR A 5 -11.06 4.41 10.14
N ILE A 6 -12.21 4.04 10.69
CA ILE A 6 -12.38 3.86 12.13
C ILE A 6 -12.54 2.37 12.40
N GLY A 7 -11.68 1.85 13.27
CA GLY A 7 -11.78 0.52 13.84
C GLY A 7 -11.99 0.57 15.35
N GLU A 8 -11.94 -0.60 15.98
CA GLU A 8 -12.04 -0.75 17.42
C GLU A 8 -10.96 -1.70 17.93
N VAL A 9 -10.22 -1.25 18.93
CA VAL A 9 -9.17 -2.04 19.60
C VAL A 9 -9.42 -2.01 21.10
N ASN A 10 -9.66 -3.16 21.71
CA ASN A 10 -9.89 -3.30 23.15
C ASN A 10 -11.02 -2.37 23.70
N GLY A 11 -12.11 -2.21 22.93
CA GLY A 11 -13.25 -1.35 23.28
C GLY A 11 -13.02 0.15 23.05
N ARG A 12 -11.88 0.54 22.48
CA ARG A 12 -11.57 1.92 22.09
C ARG A 12 -11.68 2.09 20.59
N LYS A 13 -12.25 3.20 20.16
CA LYS A 13 -12.27 3.56 18.74
C LYS A 13 -10.92 4.13 18.31
N VAL A 14 -10.42 3.63 17.22
CA VAL A 14 -9.12 4.00 16.64
C VAL A 14 -9.32 4.53 15.22
N VAL A 15 -8.65 5.61 14.91
CA VAL A 15 -8.59 6.17 13.56
C VAL A 15 -7.32 5.69 12.88
N TYR A 16 -7.48 5.07 11.72
CA TYR A 16 -6.36 4.70 10.84
C TYR A 16 -6.32 5.63 9.63
N ILE A 17 -5.15 6.17 9.35
CA ILE A 17 -4.90 7.07 8.23
C ILE A 17 -3.58 6.74 7.56
N THR A 18 -3.57 6.77 6.24
CA THR A 18 -2.34 6.71 5.45
C THR A 18 -1.92 8.11 5.00
N SER A 19 -0.65 8.41 5.12
CA SER A 19 -0.07 9.67 4.68
C SER A 19 0.46 9.59 3.23
N PRO A 20 0.59 10.73 2.53
CA PRO A 20 1.25 10.75 1.22
C PRO A 20 2.71 10.26 1.25
N ALA A 21 3.38 10.37 2.38
CA ALA A 21 4.73 9.83 2.58
C ALA A 21 4.74 8.31 2.86
N PHE A 22 3.61 7.65 2.69
CA PHE A 22 3.44 6.21 2.79
C PHE A 22 3.66 5.64 4.20
N PHE A 23 3.13 6.35 5.21
CA PHE A 23 3.01 5.87 6.58
C PHE A 23 1.56 5.53 6.91
N LEU A 24 1.36 4.45 7.66
CA LEU A 24 0.09 4.13 8.31
C LEU A 24 0.14 4.61 9.76
N THR A 25 -0.79 5.47 10.13
CA THR A 25 -0.89 6.01 11.49
C THR A 25 -2.18 5.54 12.16
N ALA A 26 -2.09 5.10 13.40
CA ALA A 26 -3.22 4.77 14.27
C ALA A 26 -3.30 5.76 15.43
N LEU A 27 -4.47 6.39 15.59
CA LEU A 27 -4.74 7.38 16.62
C LEU A 27 -5.94 6.95 17.46
N ASP A 28 -5.86 7.12 18.75
CA ASP A 28 -7.03 7.04 19.63
C ASP A 28 -8.04 8.14 19.24
N LEU A 29 -9.28 7.76 18.94
CA LEU A 29 -10.29 8.68 18.41
C LEU A 29 -10.68 9.79 19.39
N GLU A 30 -10.64 9.52 20.69
CA GLU A 30 -11.07 10.47 21.72
C GLU A 30 -9.99 11.51 22.02
N THR A 31 -8.74 11.08 22.06
CA THR A 31 -7.62 11.92 22.47
C THR A 31 -6.79 12.47 21.32
N GLY A 32 -6.84 11.83 20.15
CA GLY A 32 -5.99 12.14 19.01
C GLY A 32 -4.53 11.76 19.20
N HIS A 33 -4.17 11.08 20.30
CA HIS A 33 -2.82 10.61 20.51
C HIS A 33 -2.51 9.33 19.73
N PRO A 34 -1.22 9.10 19.35
CA PRO A 34 -0.79 7.84 18.76
C PRO A 34 -1.20 6.64 19.63
N LEU A 35 -1.70 5.58 18.98
CA LEU A 35 -2.13 4.37 19.64
C LEU A 35 -0.91 3.64 20.24
N GLU A 36 -0.87 3.53 21.56
CA GLU A 36 0.20 2.84 22.27
C GLU A 36 0.27 1.35 21.89
N GLY A 37 1.46 0.86 21.61
CA GLY A 37 1.71 -0.52 21.20
C GLY A 37 1.39 -0.83 19.74
N PHE A 38 1.04 0.18 18.95
CA PHE A 38 0.83 0.02 17.50
C PHE A 38 2.09 0.44 16.73
N GLY A 39 2.54 -0.41 15.81
CA GLY A 39 3.71 -0.16 14.99
C GLY A 39 5.04 -0.20 15.76
N SER A 40 6.05 0.41 15.18
CA SER A 40 7.42 0.47 15.72
C SER A 40 8.01 1.85 15.43
N PRO A 41 9.04 2.27 16.20
CA PRO A 41 9.75 3.50 15.90
C PRO A 41 10.26 3.52 14.47
N VAL A 42 9.97 4.59 13.75
CA VAL A 42 10.50 4.82 12.40
C VAL A 42 11.78 5.62 12.46
N PRO A 43 12.76 5.41 11.58
CA PRO A 43 14.06 6.05 11.63
C PRO A 43 14.01 7.50 11.10
N ILE A 44 13.05 8.29 11.57
CA ILE A 44 12.83 9.69 11.17
C ILE A 44 12.69 10.55 12.41
N ASP A 45 13.51 11.60 12.50
CA ASP A 45 13.50 12.52 13.64
C ASP A 45 12.13 13.20 13.81
N GLY A 46 11.62 13.19 15.03
CA GLY A 46 10.35 13.83 15.39
C GLY A 46 9.10 12.97 15.17
N PHE A 47 9.25 11.75 14.68
CA PHE A 47 8.13 10.79 14.66
C PHE A 47 7.89 10.22 16.06
N PRO A 48 6.64 9.85 16.39
CA PRO A 48 6.37 9.18 17.66
C PRO A 48 6.95 7.77 17.68
N ASP A 49 7.28 7.27 18.87
CA ASP A 49 7.82 5.91 19.07
C ASP A 49 6.75 4.82 18.89
N THR A 50 5.48 5.19 18.76
CA THR A 50 4.34 4.28 18.61
C THR A 50 3.23 4.92 17.77
N GLY A 51 2.28 4.13 17.31
CA GLY A 51 1.15 4.60 16.52
C GLY A 51 1.46 4.77 15.04
N VAL A 52 2.63 4.33 14.56
CA VAL A 52 3.06 4.51 13.17
C VAL A 52 3.70 3.23 12.62
N VAL A 53 3.40 2.93 11.35
CA VAL A 53 4.06 1.89 10.56
C VAL A 53 4.62 2.53 9.30
N ASP A 54 5.89 2.23 8.99
CA ASP A 54 6.53 2.61 7.73
C ASP A 54 6.18 1.56 6.67
N LEU A 55 5.26 1.92 5.78
CA LEU A 55 4.77 1.02 4.73
C LEU A 55 5.83 0.71 3.66
N LEU A 56 6.82 1.60 3.45
CA LEU A 56 7.90 1.37 2.50
C LEU A 56 8.79 0.19 2.91
N ALA A 57 8.96 -0.02 4.23
CA ALA A 57 9.76 -1.13 4.75
C ALA A 57 9.22 -2.51 4.30
N ASP A 58 7.89 -2.64 4.17
CA ASP A 58 7.23 -3.91 3.86
C ASP A 58 7.03 -4.14 2.36
N LEU A 59 7.26 -3.13 1.52
CA LEU A 59 7.22 -3.30 0.06
C LEU A 59 8.40 -4.15 -0.46
N GLY A 60 9.54 -4.15 0.24
CA GLY A 60 10.72 -4.92 -0.14
C GLY A 60 11.58 -4.27 -1.23
N HIS A 61 11.42 -2.97 -1.48
CA HIS A 61 12.28 -2.19 -2.36
C HIS A 61 13.29 -1.37 -1.55
N PRO A 62 14.51 -1.14 -2.05
CA PRO A 62 15.45 -0.20 -1.43
C PRO A 62 14.83 1.20 -1.37
N TYR A 63 14.92 1.85 -0.22
CA TYR A 63 14.41 3.20 -0.01
C TYR A 63 15.26 3.96 1.01
N ASP A 64 15.15 5.27 1.01
CA ASP A 64 15.68 6.15 2.05
C ASP A 64 14.53 6.60 2.96
N PRO A 65 14.66 6.54 4.31
CA PRO A 65 13.58 6.91 5.22
C PRO A 65 13.07 8.36 5.06
N TYR A 66 13.91 9.27 4.62
CA TYR A 66 13.56 10.69 4.44
C TYR A 66 13.13 11.04 3.01
N GLU A 67 13.73 10.39 2.01
CA GLU A 67 13.51 10.70 0.59
C GLU A 67 12.56 9.72 -0.11
N GLY A 68 12.34 8.55 0.49
CA GLY A 68 11.49 7.51 -0.09
C GLY A 68 12.22 6.61 -1.08
N LEU A 69 11.51 6.16 -2.11
CA LEU A 69 12.07 5.32 -3.17
C LEU A 69 12.97 6.16 -4.10
N PRO A 70 14.08 5.57 -4.61
CA PRO A 70 14.88 6.22 -5.65
C PRO A 70 14.02 6.58 -6.87
N LEU A 71 14.18 7.80 -7.39
CA LEU A 71 13.37 8.31 -8.51
C LEU A 71 13.44 7.43 -9.77
N GLU A 72 14.56 6.76 -9.98
CA GLU A 72 14.74 5.80 -11.09
C GLU A 72 13.94 4.50 -10.93
N ARG A 73 13.43 4.22 -9.73
CA ARG A 73 12.58 3.06 -9.44
C ARG A 73 11.10 3.35 -9.60
N GLY A 74 10.71 4.60 -9.48
CA GLY A 74 9.33 5.01 -9.55
C GLY A 74 8.90 5.83 -8.33
N TYR A 75 7.62 6.01 -8.20
CA TYR A 75 7.00 6.78 -7.13
C TYR A 75 5.82 6.01 -6.56
N ILE A 76 5.74 5.95 -5.25
CA ILE A 76 4.59 5.38 -4.53
C ILE A 76 4.13 6.33 -3.44
N THR A 77 2.84 6.41 -3.24
CA THR A 77 2.21 7.23 -2.21
C THR A 77 0.89 6.58 -1.78
N SER A 78 0.19 7.20 -0.86
CA SER A 78 -1.15 6.77 -0.48
C SER A 78 -2.17 7.84 -0.80
N SER A 79 -3.22 7.48 -1.52
CA SER A 79 -4.36 8.36 -1.78
C SER A 79 -5.70 7.81 -1.31
N SER A 80 -5.81 6.50 -1.09
CA SER A 80 -7.00 5.85 -0.54
C SER A 80 -6.98 5.75 0.97
N PRO A 81 -8.13 5.85 1.66
CA PRO A 81 -8.20 5.42 3.04
C PRO A 81 -7.93 3.91 3.14
N PRO A 82 -7.26 3.45 4.20
CA PRO A 82 -7.21 2.02 4.47
C PRO A 82 -8.60 1.50 4.80
N ILE A 83 -8.80 0.18 4.73
CA ILE A 83 -10.02 -0.46 5.25
C ILE A 83 -9.65 -1.40 6.39
N VAL A 84 -10.53 -1.53 7.38
CA VAL A 84 -10.39 -2.51 8.46
C VAL A 84 -11.50 -3.55 8.31
N VAL A 85 -11.11 -4.81 8.23
CA VAL A 85 -12.03 -5.95 8.20
C VAL A 85 -11.43 -7.11 8.99
N ASN A 86 -12.24 -7.71 9.87
CA ASN A 86 -11.85 -8.86 10.69
C ASN A 86 -10.47 -8.68 11.38
N ASP A 87 -10.28 -7.53 12.04
CA ASP A 87 -9.04 -7.12 12.73
C ASP A 87 -7.80 -6.95 11.80
N VAL A 88 -7.99 -6.90 10.49
CA VAL A 88 -6.92 -6.63 9.52
C VAL A 88 -7.11 -5.26 8.89
N ILE A 89 -6.06 -4.44 8.91
CA ILE A 89 -5.98 -3.20 8.14
C ILE A 89 -5.42 -3.54 6.77
N ILE A 90 -6.13 -3.17 5.72
CA ILE A 90 -5.70 -3.38 4.34
C ILE A 90 -5.40 -2.04 3.72
N VAL A 91 -4.20 -1.90 3.20
CA VAL A 91 -3.67 -0.65 2.64
C VAL A 91 -3.48 -0.82 1.16
N GLY A 92 -4.18 0.00 0.39
CA GLY A 92 -3.87 0.25 -1.01
C GLY A 92 -2.90 1.43 -1.14
N ASN A 93 -2.53 1.74 -2.36
CA ASN A 93 -1.62 2.81 -2.65
C ASN A 93 -1.96 3.51 -3.97
N SER A 94 -1.14 4.48 -4.31
CA SER A 94 -1.10 5.11 -5.63
C SER A 94 0.33 5.16 -6.10
N ALA A 95 0.55 5.00 -7.39
CA ALA A 95 1.84 5.24 -8.00
C ALA A 95 1.74 6.36 -9.04
N GLU A 96 2.88 6.83 -9.52
CA GLU A 96 2.90 7.81 -10.60
C GLU A 96 2.38 7.19 -11.87
N GLN A 97 1.32 7.77 -12.39
CA GLN A 97 0.73 7.38 -13.66
C GLN A 97 1.39 8.13 -14.82
N GLY A 98 1.26 7.60 -16.02
CA GLY A 98 1.98 7.97 -17.20
C GLY A 98 1.88 9.40 -17.75
N TYR A 99 1.28 10.37 -17.07
CA TYR A 99 1.14 11.74 -17.58
C TYR A 99 2.47 12.45 -17.83
N HIS A 100 3.46 12.19 -17.01
CA HIS A 100 4.77 12.80 -17.10
C HIS A 100 5.90 11.78 -17.05
N GLN A 101 5.55 10.51 -17.10
CA GLN A 101 6.50 9.44 -16.97
C GLN A 101 7.29 9.27 -18.27
N SER A 102 8.61 9.40 -18.16
CA SER A 102 9.54 9.27 -19.26
C SER A 102 10.23 7.91 -19.31
N ARG A 103 9.86 6.99 -18.41
CA ARG A 103 10.41 5.64 -18.29
C ARG A 103 9.30 4.60 -18.21
N ILE A 104 9.66 3.35 -18.52
CA ILE A 104 8.76 2.20 -18.46
C ILE A 104 8.73 1.55 -17.07
N GLU A 105 9.77 1.77 -16.28
CA GLU A 105 9.93 1.20 -14.94
C GLU A 105 9.05 1.95 -13.94
N ASN A 106 8.41 1.18 -13.07
CA ASN A 106 7.69 1.72 -11.92
C ASN A 106 7.64 0.68 -10.79
N VAL A 107 7.29 1.13 -9.59
CA VAL A 107 7.07 0.28 -8.43
C VAL A 107 5.66 -0.33 -8.52
N PRO A 108 5.51 -1.65 -8.31
CA PRO A 108 4.19 -2.27 -8.20
C PRO A 108 3.39 -1.70 -7.03
N GLY A 109 2.10 -1.54 -7.25
CA GLY A 109 1.15 -1.06 -6.26
C GLY A 109 0.68 -2.14 -5.28
N ASP A 110 1.60 -2.96 -4.75
CA ASP A 110 1.28 -4.10 -3.91
C ASP A 110 0.38 -3.74 -2.72
N ILE A 111 -0.52 -4.65 -2.38
CA ILE A 111 -1.48 -4.46 -1.29
C ILE A 111 -0.89 -5.05 -0.01
N LEU A 112 -0.94 -4.27 1.07
CA LEU A 112 -0.36 -4.65 2.35
C LEU A 112 -1.45 -4.88 3.40
N GLY A 113 -1.28 -5.92 4.20
CA GLY A 113 -2.17 -6.26 5.31
C GLY A 113 -1.44 -6.19 6.66
N TYR A 114 -2.07 -5.56 7.64
CA TYR A 114 -1.54 -5.35 8.99
C TYR A 114 -2.55 -5.75 10.06
N ASP A 115 -2.06 -6.24 11.19
CA ASP A 115 -2.89 -6.43 12.38
C ASP A 115 -3.40 -5.08 12.91
N ALA A 116 -4.71 -4.95 13.11
CA ALA A 116 -5.32 -3.67 13.50
C ALA A 116 -4.98 -3.22 14.94
N ARG A 117 -4.52 -4.14 15.79
CA ARG A 117 -4.20 -3.84 17.19
C ARG A 117 -2.76 -3.45 17.37
N SER A 118 -1.85 -4.16 16.68
CA SER A 118 -0.41 -4.03 16.86
C SER A 118 0.30 -3.30 15.73
N GLY A 119 -0.30 -3.22 14.55
CA GLY A 119 0.39 -2.74 13.35
C GLY A 119 1.43 -3.73 12.82
N GLU A 120 1.42 -4.99 13.29
CA GLU A 120 2.29 -6.02 12.78
C GLU A 120 1.96 -6.34 11.32
N PHE A 121 3.00 -6.43 10.48
CA PHE A 121 2.85 -6.84 9.09
C PHE A 121 2.41 -8.31 9.02
N LEU A 122 1.34 -8.57 8.27
CA LEU A 122 0.77 -9.89 8.13
C LEU A 122 1.06 -10.50 6.76
N TRP A 123 0.82 -9.75 5.70
CA TRP A 123 0.98 -10.24 4.33
C TRP A 123 1.09 -9.09 3.32
N LYS A 124 1.63 -9.47 2.16
CA LYS A 124 1.65 -8.65 0.94
C LYS A 124 1.02 -9.44 -0.20
N PHE A 125 0.13 -8.80 -0.94
CA PHE A 125 -0.38 -9.32 -2.21
C PHE A 125 0.35 -8.62 -3.35
N ASN A 126 1.07 -9.38 -4.15
CA ASN A 126 1.75 -8.89 -5.33
C ASN A 126 0.74 -8.61 -6.44
N VAL A 127 0.55 -7.37 -6.82
CA VAL A 127 -0.36 -7.00 -7.93
C VAL A 127 0.21 -7.39 -9.29
N LEU A 128 1.54 -7.48 -9.40
CA LEU A 128 2.27 -8.09 -10.51
C LEU A 128 2.70 -9.50 -10.07
N PRO A 129 2.10 -10.56 -10.64
CA PRO A 129 2.40 -11.92 -10.22
C PRO A 129 3.88 -12.26 -10.37
N GLN A 130 4.47 -12.77 -9.31
CA GLN A 130 5.86 -13.21 -9.28
C GLN A 130 6.00 -14.65 -9.81
N PRO A 131 7.22 -15.10 -10.18
CA PRO A 131 7.45 -16.47 -10.65
C PRO A 131 6.85 -17.51 -9.70
N GLY A 132 5.93 -18.34 -10.22
CA GLY A 132 5.21 -19.36 -9.48
C GLY A 132 3.85 -18.91 -8.92
N GLU A 133 3.48 -17.65 -9.01
CA GLU A 133 2.15 -17.16 -8.68
C GLU A 133 1.19 -17.30 -9.88
N TYR A 134 -0.10 -17.36 -9.57
CA TYR A 134 -1.15 -17.46 -10.61
C TYR A 134 -1.14 -16.21 -11.50
N GLY A 135 -1.19 -16.41 -12.81
CA GLY A 135 -1.18 -15.35 -13.80
C GLY A 135 0.20 -14.86 -14.23
N HIS A 136 1.29 -15.32 -13.58
CA HIS A 136 2.65 -14.92 -13.99
C HIS A 136 2.97 -15.28 -15.44
N GLU A 137 2.49 -16.43 -15.91
CA GLU A 137 2.69 -16.93 -17.27
C GLU A 137 2.05 -16.07 -18.36
N THR A 138 1.15 -15.16 -18.00
CA THR A 138 0.52 -14.23 -18.95
C THR A 138 1.39 -13.04 -19.30
N TRP A 139 2.44 -12.79 -18.51
CA TRP A 139 3.39 -11.68 -18.70
C TRP A 139 4.53 -12.09 -19.63
N GLU A 140 4.48 -11.67 -20.88
CA GLU A 140 5.49 -11.99 -21.88
C GLU A 140 6.72 -11.08 -21.78
N ASN A 141 7.85 -11.56 -22.32
CA ASN A 141 9.13 -10.84 -22.41
C ASN A 141 9.64 -10.29 -21.06
N ASP A 142 9.36 -11.00 -19.97
CA ASP A 142 9.75 -10.59 -18.62
C ASP A 142 9.26 -9.19 -18.21
N ALA A 143 8.15 -8.72 -18.79
CA ALA A 143 7.61 -7.39 -18.54
C ALA A 143 7.24 -7.17 -17.06
N TRP A 144 6.94 -8.22 -16.32
CA TRP A 144 6.69 -8.17 -14.89
C TRP A 144 7.88 -7.63 -14.05
N GLN A 145 9.12 -7.69 -14.59
CA GLN A 145 10.31 -7.27 -13.85
C GLN A 145 10.47 -5.74 -13.78
N TYR A 146 9.92 -5.01 -14.72
CA TYR A 146 10.08 -3.56 -14.80
C TYR A 146 8.76 -2.79 -14.76
N THR A 147 7.67 -3.45 -15.12
CA THR A 147 6.34 -2.83 -15.08
C THR A 147 5.92 -2.62 -13.63
N GLY A 148 5.17 -1.60 -13.40
CA GLY A 148 4.65 -1.28 -12.07
C GLY A 148 3.28 -0.65 -12.12
N ASP A 149 2.93 0.11 -11.08
CA ASP A 149 1.61 0.62 -10.80
C ASP A 149 0.62 -0.52 -10.48
N ILE A 150 -0.49 -0.66 -11.16
CA ILE A 150 -1.64 -1.51 -10.76
C ILE A 150 -2.08 -1.11 -9.35
N SER A 151 -2.06 0.17 -9.07
CA SER A 151 -2.32 0.68 -7.74
C SER A 151 -3.81 0.73 -7.39
N SER A 152 -4.14 0.59 -6.13
CA SER A 152 -5.48 0.77 -5.61
C SER A 152 -5.63 2.14 -4.97
N TRP A 153 -5.93 3.16 -5.78
CA TRP A 153 -6.17 4.52 -5.32
C TRP A 153 -7.65 4.82 -5.09
N ALA A 154 -8.54 3.98 -5.56
CA ALA A 154 -9.99 4.09 -5.33
C ALA A 154 -10.40 3.45 -4.00
N PRO A 155 -11.55 3.83 -3.43
CA PRO A 155 -12.03 3.25 -2.18
C PRO A 155 -12.19 1.73 -2.26
N ILE A 156 -11.67 1.04 -1.25
CA ILE A 156 -11.78 -0.40 -1.06
C ILE A 156 -13.09 -0.71 -0.33
N SER A 157 -13.71 -1.85 -0.63
CA SER A 157 -14.87 -2.36 0.10
C SER A 157 -14.62 -3.79 0.59
N ALA A 158 -15.38 -4.23 1.59
CA ALA A 158 -15.22 -5.55 2.17
C ALA A 158 -16.56 -6.18 2.54
N ASP A 159 -16.58 -7.51 2.57
CA ASP A 159 -17.64 -8.33 3.15
C ASP A 159 -17.05 -9.11 4.33
N PRO A 160 -17.30 -8.68 5.57
CA PRO A 160 -16.72 -9.33 6.74
C PRO A 160 -17.31 -10.72 7.04
N GLU A 161 -18.51 -11.04 6.52
CA GLU A 161 -19.12 -12.37 6.70
C GLU A 161 -18.47 -13.40 5.79
N LEU A 162 -18.08 -13.01 4.59
CA LEU A 162 -17.39 -13.86 3.63
C LEU A 162 -15.86 -13.79 3.74
N ASP A 163 -15.34 -12.93 4.60
CA ASP A 163 -13.90 -12.63 4.74
C ASP A 163 -13.25 -12.21 3.41
N LEU A 164 -13.97 -11.37 2.64
CA LEU A 164 -13.56 -10.90 1.33
C LEU A 164 -13.31 -9.40 1.31
N VAL A 165 -12.31 -8.99 0.55
CA VAL A 165 -12.03 -7.60 0.24
C VAL A 165 -12.04 -7.38 -1.26
N TYR A 166 -12.72 -6.33 -1.71
CA TYR A 166 -12.83 -5.94 -3.11
C TYR A 166 -11.96 -4.71 -3.33
N ILE A 167 -10.87 -4.91 -4.06
CA ILE A 167 -9.84 -3.90 -4.27
C ILE A 167 -9.83 -3.50 -5.75
N PRO A 168 -10.36 -2.30 -6.09
CA PRO A 168 -10.30 -1.81 -7.45
C PRO A 168 -8.88 -1.34 -7.78
N THR A 169 -8.32 -1.83 -8.87
CA THR A 169 -7.00 -1.43 -9.36
C THR A 169 -7.11 -0.66 -10.66
N ASN A 170 -6.11 0.15 -10.97
CA ASN A 170 -5.92 0.74 -12.28
C ASN A 170 -5.05 -0.17 -13.18
N GLY A 171 -4.72 0.31 -14.37
CA GLY A 171 -3.81 -0.38 -15.28
C GLY A 171 -2.34 -0.24 -14.86
N VAL A 172 -1.49 -0.93 -15.58
CA VAL A 172 -0.03 -0.84 -15.42
C VAL A 172 0.51 0.46 -16.03
N THR A 173 1.69 0.83 -15.61
CA THR A 173 2.46 1.91 -16.24
C THR A 173 2.98 1.45 -17.62
N ILE A 174 2.79 2.20 -18.67
CA ILE A 174 2.19 3.53 -18.87
C ILE A 174 0.73 3.34 -19.26
N ASP A 175 -0.18 4.10 -18.64
CA ASP A 175 -1.63 3.94 -18.69
C ASP A 175 -2.26 3.74 -20.07
N TYR A 176 -1.74 4.38 -21.09
CA TYR A 176 -2.38 4.44 -22.41
C TYR A 176 -1.62 3.70 -23.50
N TYR A 177 -0.57 2.97 -23.13
CA TYR A 177 0.26 2.27 -24.09
C TYR A 177 0.67 0.87 -23.62
N GLY A 178 -0.02 -0.15 -24.11
CA GLY A 178 0.21 -1.56 -23.76
C GLY A 178 1.45 -2.21 -24.39
N GLY A 179 2.20 -1.51 -25.24
CA GLY A 179 3.34 -2.10 -25.94
C GLY A 179 4.56 -2.42 -25.06
N HIS A 180 4.57 -1.95 -23.81
CA HIS A 180 5.64 -2.21 -22.85
C HIS A 180 5.38 -3.43 -21.97
N HIS A 181 4.15 -3.95 -21.95
CA HIS A 181 3.77 -5.12 -21.15
C HIS A 181 2.95 -6.09 -22.01
N PRO A 182 3.61 -6.80 -22.95
CA PRO A 182 2.93 -7.77 -23.79
C PRO A 182 2.41 -8.96 -22.99
N GLY A 183 1.33 -9.58 -23.51
CA GLY A 183 0.66 -10.73 -22.92
C GLY A 183 -0.82 -10.47 -22.67
N ASP A 184 -1.47 -11.42 -22.04
CA ASP A 184 -2.89 -11.36 -21.65
C ASP A 184 -3.06 -10.95 -20.16
N ASN A 185 -2.33 -9.94 -19.74
CA ASN A 185 -2.26 -9.44 -18.36
C ASN A 185 -3.22 -8.27 -18.10
#